data_d1a93b5f91adf30079611609c79f11a7
#
_entry.id   d1a93b5f91adf30079611609c79f11a7
#
_cell.length_a   1.000
_cell.length_b   1.000
_cell.length_c   1.000
_cell.angle_alpha   90.00
_cell.angle_beta   90.00
_cell.angle_gamma   90.00
#
_symmetry.space_group_name_H-M   'P 1'
#
loop_
_entity.id
_entity.type
_entity.pdbx_description
1 polymer ?
#
loop_
_entity_poly.entity_id
_entity_poly.type
_entity_poly.pdbx_seq_one_letter_code
_entity_poly.pdbx_strand_id
1 'polypeptide(L)'
;MARGKIVARARTQYTDYTVNEPMELMEFLAAKMPDASRTKLKSLLSKRVVFVDSVITTQYNFPLKPGMKVQISRDKGKKEFHNKLLKIVYEDAYIIVVEKMQGLLSVSSERQKERTAYHILNEYVQRSNGRGSNVYIVHRLDRDTSGLMMFAKDEKTQRTLRDNWHEIVTDRRYVAVVAGEMEKNAGCIISWLTDRTLYVYSSPT
;
A
#
# COMPACT_ATOMS: atom_id res chain seq x y z
N MET A 1 -11.76 -1.36 29.44
CA MET A 1 -11.61 -0.59 28.19
C MET A 1 -10.14 -0.35 27.93
N ALA A 2 -9.47 -1.20 27.14
CA ALA A 2 -8.07 -1.03 26.76
C ALA A 2 -7.99 -0.12 25.56
N ARG A 3 -7.43 1.07 25.74
CA ARG A 3 -7.09 1.99 24.64
C ARG A 3 -6.02 1.34 23.78
N GLY A 4 -6.39 0.87 22.57
CA GLY A 4 -5.45 0.42 21.56
C GLY A 4 -4.43 1.53 21.28
N LYS A 5 -3.17 1.27 21.58
CA LYS A 5 -2.05 2.11 21.14
C LYS A 5 -2.04 2.06 19.61
N ILE A 6 -2.40 3.17 18.99
CA ILE A 6 -2.10 3.43 17.58
C ILE A 6 -0.58 3.35 17.48
N VAL A 7 -0.07 2.26 16.89
CA VAL A 7 1.36 2.12 16.64
C VAL A 7 1.71 3.19 15.62
N ALA A 8 2.44 4.19 16.08
CA ALA A 8 2.92 5.28 15.24
C ALA A 8 3.63 4.68 14.01
N ARG A 9 3.32 5.21 12.81
CA ARG A 9 4.09 4.99 11.58
C ARG A 9 5.57 4.96 11.96
N ALA A 10 6.27 3.88 11.64
CA ALA A 10 7.72 3.86 11.73
C ALA A 10 8.22 5.09 10.97
N ARG A 11 8.76 6.07 11.69
CA ARG A 11 9.27 7.30 11.08
C ARG A 11 10.36 6.89 10.12
N THR A 12 10.20 7.21 8.85
CA THR A 12 11.25 7.08 7.85
C THR A 12 12.51 7.72 8.44
N GLN A 13 13.57 6.92 8.61
CA GLN A 13 14.81 7.41 9.15
C GLN A 13 15.57 8.12 8.04
N TYR A 14 15.87 9.39 8.25
CA TYR A 14 16.70 10.18 7.36
C TYR A 14 18.10 10.35 7.95
N THR A 15 19.08 10.44 7.06
CA THR A 15 20.37 11.03 7.39
C THR A 15 20.34 12.46 6.87
N ASP A 16 20.42 13.44 7.76
CA ASP A 16 20.26 14.85 7.44
C ASP A 16 21.63 15.52 7.30
N TYR A 17 21.79 16.33 6.29
CA TYR A 17 22.97 17.14 6.04
C TYR A 17 22.54 18.58 5.72
N THR A 18 23.34 19.55 6.20
CA THR A 18 23.18 20.96 5.82
C THR A 18 24.26 21.33 4.81
N VAL A 19 23.86 22.04 3.79
CA VAL A 19 24.76 22.57 2.75
C VAL A 19 25.43 23.85 3.29
N ASN A 20 26.75 23.87 3.31
CA ASN A 20 27.54 25.03 3.80
C ASN A 20 28.05 25.91 2.67
N GLU A 21 28.31 25.32 1.50
CA GLU A 21 28.89 25.99 0.33
C GLU A 21 28.08 25.64 -0.93
N PRO A 22 28.01 26.54 -1.94
CA PRO A 22 27.33 26.26 -3.18
C PRO A 22 28.08 25.16 -3.95
N MET A 23 27.40 24.08 -4.32
CA MET A 23 27.96 22.98 -5.14
C MET A 23 26.85 22.16 -5.80
N GLU A 24 27.21 21.28 -6.70
CA GLU A 24 26.24 20.32 -7.29
C GLU A 24 25.90 19.19 -6.32
N LEU A 25 24.66 18.68 -6.40
CA LEU A 25 24.16 17.61 -5.52
C LEU A 25 25.05 16.35 -5.56
N MET A 26 25.58 15.98 -6.73
CA MET A 26 26.45 14.80 -6.85
C MET A 26 27.78 15.00 -6.10
N GLU A 27 28.36 16.18 -6.20
CA GLU A 27 29.61 16.52 -5.51
C GLU A 27 29.39 16.55 -3.99
N PHE A 28 28.27 17.14 -3.56
CA PHE A 28 27.86 17.13 -2.16
C PHE A 28 27.70 15.71 -1.60
N LEU A 29 26.99 14.83 -2.32
CA LEU A 29 26.81 13.45 -1.90
C LEU A 29 28.15 12.71 -1.84
N ALA A 30 29.05 12.93 -2.79
CA ALA A 30 30.40 12.33 -2.78
C ALA A 30 31.22 12.82 -1.56
N ALA A 31 31.15 14.10 -1.24
CA ALA A 31 31.84 14.65 -0.08
C ALA A 31 31.30 14.12 1.25
N LYS A 32 29.98 13.92 1.37
CA LYS A 32 29.34 13.39 2.59
C LYS A 32 29.36 11.87 2.72
N MET A 33 29.64 11.15 1.65
CA MET A 33 29.69 9.69 1.59
C MET A 33 30.98 9.22 0.87
N PRO A 34 32.16 9.44 1.43
CA PRO A 34 33.44 9.15 0.76
C PRO A 34 33.62 7.66 0.42
N ASP A 35 32.99 6.77 1.22
CA ASP A 35 33.05 5.31 0.99
C ASP A 35 32.05 4.84 -0.09
N ALA A 36 31.23 5.71 -0.63
CA ALA A 36 30.23 5.35 -1.63
C ALA A 36 30.79 5.54 -3.06
N SER A 37 30.80 4.47 -3.85
CA SER A 37 31.15 4.57 -5.26
C SER A 37 30.19 5.51 -6.02
N ARG A 38 30.67 6.11 -7.10
CA ARG A 38 29.83 6.98 -7.96
C ARG A 38 28.57 6.28 -8.48
N THR A 39 28.66 4.98 -8.74
CA THR A 39 27.53 4.12 -9.12
C THR A 39 26.51 4.02 -7.99
N LYS A 40 26.95 3.89 -6.73
CA LYS A 40 26.08 3.85 -5.56
C LYS A 40 25.36 5.19 -5.38
N LEU A 41 26.03 6.32 -5.53
CA LEU A 41 25.42 7.65 -5.46
C LEU A 41 24.36 7.86 -6.54
N LYS A 42 24.65 7.50 -7.79
CA LYS A 42 23.66 7.51 -8.88
C LYS A 42 22.45 6.62 -8.56
N SER A 43 22.68 5.46 -7.94
CA SER A 43 21.60 4.56 -7.51
C SER A 43 20.70 5.20 -6.42
N LEU A 44 21.22 6.02 -5.52
CA LEU A 44 20.40 6.75 -4.54
C LEU A 44 19.47 7.75 -5.23
N LEU A 45 19.96 8.49 -6.19
CA LEU A 45 19.16 9.43 -6.98
C LEU A 45 18.08 8.72 -7.79
N SER A 46 18.44 7.65 -8.49
CA SER A 46 17.48 6.86 -9.30
C SER A 46 16.41 6.15 -8.45
N LYS A 47 16.73 5.80 -7.20
CA LYS A 47 15.80 5.23 -6.22
C LYS A 47 14.92 6.28 -5.53
N ARG A 48 15.12 7.57 -5.85
CA ARG A 48 14.32 8.68 -5.30
C ARG A 48 14.37 8.77 -3.76
N VAL A 49 15.51 8.42 -3.15
CA VAL A 49 15.72 8.47 -1.69
C VAL A 49 16.45 9.72 -1.23
N VAL A 50 16.82 10.62 -2.15
CA VAL A 50 17.47 11.89 -1.85
C VAL A 50 16.45 13.01 -1.94
N PHE A 51 16.41 13.85 -0.90
CA PHE A 51 15.53 14.99 -0.78
C PHE A 51 16.37 16.25 -0.59
N VAL A 52 16.00 17.34 -1.23
CA VAL A 52 16.53 18.67 -1.00
C VAL A 52 15.36 19.54 -0.53
N ASP A 53 15.47 20.12 0.67
CA ASP A 53 14.41 20.88 1.31
C ASP A 53 13.04 20.15 1.30
N SER A 54 13.07 18.83 1.62
CA SER A 54 11.92 17.92 1.64
C SER A 54 11.33 17.57 0.26
N VAL A 55 11.96 18.01 -0.84
CA VAL A 55 11.56 17.67 -2.21
C VAL A 55 12.47 16.58 -2.78
N ILE A 56 11.87 15.49 -3.31
CA ILE A 56 12.63 14.42 -3.97
C ILE A 56 13.41 15.00 -5.14
N THR A 57 14.73 14.86 -5.11
CA THR A 57 15.61 15.35 -6.15
C THR A 57 16.40 14.20 -6.79
N THR A 58 16.22 14.01 -8.09
CA THR A 58 16.91 12.96 -8.87
C THR A 58 17.98 13.50 -9.81
N GLN A 59 17.99 14.80 -10.01
CA GLN A 59 18.93 15.50 -10.88
C GLN A 59 20.31 15.57 -10.20
N TYR A 60 21.31 14.94 -10.79
CA TYR A 60 22.66 14.82 -10.21
C TYR A 60 23.40 16.16 -10.13
N ASN A 61 23.16 17.06 -11.08
CA ASN A 61 23.73 18.42 -11.14
C ASN A 61 22.78 19.49 -10.59
N PHE A 62 21.90 19.12 -9.66
CA PHE A 62 21.02 20.08 -8.99
C PHE A 62 21.87 21.06 -8.18
N PRO A 63 21.73 22.39 -8.40
CA PRO A 63 22.53 23.40 -7.72
C PRO A 63 22.06 23.54 -6.26
N LEU A 64 22.94 23.23 -5.33
CA LEU A 64 22.71 23.42 -3.90
C LEU A 64 23.22 24.80 -3.48
N LYS A 65 22.49 25.44 -2.57
CA LYS A 65 22.85 26.72 -1.96
C LYS A 65 23.09 26.53 -0.46
N PRO A 66 23.94 27.38 0.16
CA PRO A 66 24.12 27.36 1.61
C PRO A 66 22.79 27.49 2.35
N GLY A 67 22.61 26.67 3.40
CA GLY A 67 21.38 26.61 4.20
C GLY A 67 20.37 25.55 3.73
N MET A 68 20.48 25.04 2.51
CA MET A 68 19.61 23.94 2.05
C MET A 68 19.87 22.67 2.87
N LYS A 69 18.79 21.89 3.10
CA LYS A 69 18.86 20.59 3.78
C LYS A 69 18.82 19.47 2.75
N VAL A 70 19.85 18.63 2.77
CA VAL A 70 19.88 17.38 1.98
C VAL A 70 19.60 16.22 2.91
N GLN A 71 18.57 15.46 2.62
CA GLN A 71 18.15 14.30 3.42
C GLN A 71 18.27 13.04 2.57
N ILE A 72 18.84 11.99 3.15
CA ILE A 72 18.91 10.68 2.51
C ILE A 72 18.06 9.73 3.34
N SER A 73 16.99 9.18 2.73
CA SER A 73 16.18 8.17 3.38
C SER A 73 16.98 6.88 3.53
N ARG A 74 17.02 6.32 4.73
CA ARG A 74 17.60 5.00 4.99
C ARG A 74 16.70 3.87 4.53
N ASP A 75 15.42 4.14 4.34
CA ASP A 75 14.51 3.21 3.69
C ASP A 75 14.99 3.04 2.25
N LYS A 76 15.12 1.80 1.80
CA LYS A 76 15.51 1.44 0.42
C LYS A 76 14.43 1.92 -0.56
N GLY A 77 14.26 3.24 -0.68
CA GLY A 77 13.32 3.96 -1.53
C GLY A 77 12.11 3.08 -1.88
N LYS A 78 11.12 3.03 -1.00
CA LYS A 78 9.84 2.42 -1.37
C LYS A 78 9.38 3.15 -2.62
N LYS A 79 9.43 2.48 -3.77
CA LYS A 79 8.88 3.05 -4.99
C LYS A 79 7.46 3.43 -4.65
N GLU A 80 7.15 4.72 -4.76
CA GLU A 80 5.82 5.22 -4.50
C GLU A 80 4.83 4.37 -5.30
N PHE A 81 3.87 3.78 -4.60
CA PHE A 81 2.88 2.93 -5.25
C PHE A 81 1.89 3.83 -5.98
N HIS A 82 1.98 3.85 -7.31
CA HIS A 82 1.05 4.57 -8.16
C HIS A 82 0.22 3.59 -8.97
N ASN A 83 -1.06 3.54 -8.67
CA ASN A 83 -2.05 2.83 -9.46
C ASN A 83 -3.36 3.61 -9.44
N LYS A 84 -4.03 3.75 -10.60
CA LYS A 84 -5.29 4.51 -10.72
C LYS A 84 -6.47 3.82 -10.02
N LEU A 85 -6.43 2.48 -9.93
CA LEU A 85 -7.53 1.67 -9.41
C LEU A 85 -7.26 1.10 -8.01
N LEU A 86 -6.06 1.36 -7.45
CA LEU A 86 -5.66 0.83 -6.15
C LEU A 86 -4.74 1.82 -5.43
N LYS A 87 -5.06 2.15 -4.18
CA LYS A 87 -4.26 3.06 -3.36
C LYS A 87 -3.92 2.38 -2.05
N ILE A 88 -2.64 2.38 -1.65
CA ILE A 88 -2.22 1.89 -0.34
C ILE A 88 -2.59 2.94 0.71
N VAL A 89 -3.42 2.54 1.68
CA VAL A 89 -3.88 3.38 2.79
C VAL A 89 -3.04 3.14 4.04
N TYR A 90 -2.65 1.88 4.26
CA TYR A 90 -1.82 1.48 5.39
C TYR A 90 -0.93 0.30 5.00
N GLU A 91 0.29 0.28 5.52
CA GLU A 91 1.22 -0.83 5.35
C GLU A 91 2.15 -0.93 6.55
N ASP A 92 2.29 -2.13 7.10
CA ASP A 92 3.28 -2.47 8.13
C ASP A 92 4.06 -3.75 7.77
N ALA A 93 4.63 -4.42 8.77
CA ALA A 93 5.38 -5.66 8.57
C ALA A 93 4.47 -6.84 8.21
N TYR A 94 3.19 -6.82 8.58
CA TYR A 94 2.26 -7.95 8.53
C TYR A 94 1.13 -7.79 7.53
N ILE A 95 0.64 -6.56 7.33
CA ILE A 95 -0.54 -6.29 6.49
C ILE A 95 -0.32 -5.12 5.54
N ILE A 96 -1.10 -5.14 4.46
CA ILE A 96 -1.32 -4.01 3.55
C ILE A 96 -2.82 -3.77 3.45
N VAL A 97 -3.26 -2.54 3.76
CA VAL A 97 -4.64 -2.10 3.55
C VAL A 97 -4.67 -1.17 2.34
N VAL A 98 -5.57 -1.44 1.43
CA VAL A 98 -5.73 -0.68 0.19
C VAL A 98 -7.16 -0.17 0.04
N GLU A 99 -7.31 0.95 -0.61
CA GLU A 99 -8.56 1.42 -1.18
C GLU A 99 -8.63 0.91 -2.63
N LYS A 100 -9.58 0.02 -2.89
CA LYS A 100 -9.87 -0.53 -4.22
C LYS A 100 -10.93 0.33 -4.89
N MET A 101 -10.68 0.75 -6.10
CA MET A 101 -11.67 1.45 -6.91
C MET A 101 -12.60 0.46 -7.60
N GLN A 102 -13.77 0.95 -7.99
CA GLN A 102 -14.74 0.24 -8.82
C GLN A 102 -14.11 -0.21 -10.14
N GLY A 103 -14.54 -1.34 -10.68
CA GLY A 103 -14.05 -1.91 -11.94
C GLY A 103 -12.83 -2.81 -11.80
N LEU A 104 -12.10 -2.78 -10.66
CA LEU A 104 -10.95 -3.66 -10.42
C LEU A 104 -11.39 -4.95 -9.72
N LEU A 105 -11.01 -6.09 -10.28
CA LEU A 105 -11.16 -7.38 -9.61
C LEU A 105 -10.22 -7.50 -8.40
N SER A 106 -10.71 -8.07 -7.31
CA SER A 106 -9.88 -8.39 -6.13
C SER A 106 -8.89 -9.49 -6.44
N VAL A 107 -9.38 -10.57 -7.07
CA VAL A 107 -8.66 -11.80 -7.45
C VAL A 107 -9.16 -12.25 -8.80
N SER A 108 -8.33 -12.93 -9.58
CA SER A 108 -8.75 -13.60 -10.82
C SER A 108 -9.39 -14.95 -10.50
N SER A 109 -10.36 -15.35 -11.31
CA SER A 109 -10.72 -16.75 -11.47
C SER A 109 -9.78 -17.39 -12.51
N GLU A 110 -9.68 -18.71 -12.54
CA GLU A 110 -8.83 -19.45 -13.51
C GLU A 110 -9.12 -19.10 -14.99
N ARG A 111 -10.32 -18.59 -15.27
CA ARG A 111 -10.76 -18.20 -16.62
C ARG A 111 -10.49 -16.76 -17.02
N GLN A 112 -10.11 -15.90 -16.07
CA GLN A 112 -9.91 -14.45 -16.34
C GLN A 112 -8.46 -14.07 -16.11
N LYS A 113 -7.72 -13.76 -17.19
CA LYS A 113 -6.34 -13.27 -17.14
C LYS A 113 -6.25 -11.76 -16.86
N GLU A 114 -7.29 -11.16 -16.29
CA GLU A 114 -7.30 -9.74 -16.00
C GLU A 114 -6.38 -9.38 -14.83
N ARG A 115 -5.84 -8.18 -14.88
CA ARG A 115 -5.01 -7.64 -13.81
C ARG A 115 -5.87 -7.32 -12.58
N THR A 116 -5.58 -7.93 -11.45
CA THR A 116 -6.35 -7.82 -10.21
C THR A 116 -5.60 -7.03 -9.14
N ALA A 117 -6.28 -6.62 -8.06
CA ALA A 117 -5.65 -6.00 -6.90
C ALA A 117 -4.52 -6.90 -6.35
N TYR A 118 -4.75 -8.21 -6.29
CA TYR A 118 -3.76 -9.20 -5.88
C TYR A 118 -2.50 -9.16 -6.75
N HIS A 119 -2.63 -9.18 -8.08
CA HIS A 119 -1.47 -9.09 -8.99
C HIS A 119 -0.70 -7.78 -8.82
N ILE A 120 -1.41 -6.66 -8.76
CA ILE A 120 -0.80 -5.33 -8.60
C ILE A 120 0.01 -5.24 -7.30
N LEU A 121 -0.53 -5.76 -6.20
CA LEU A 121 0.17 -5.76 -4.91
C LEU A 121 1.33 -6.74 -4.86
N ASN A 122 1.23 -7.92 -5.48
CA ASN A 122 2.38 -8.83 -5.58
C ASN A 122 3.54 -8.19 -6.35
N GLU A 123 3.27 -7.55 -7.48
CA GLU A 123 4.30 -6.80 -8.20
C GLU A 123 4.94 -5.71 -7.31
N TYR A 124 4.15 -5.01 -6.54
CA TYR A 124 4.62 -3.98 -5.63
C TYR A 124 5.54 -4.55 -4.54
N VAL A 125 5.10 -5.59 -3.81
CA VAL A 125 5.90 -6.16 -2.72
C VAL A 125 7.17 -6.84 -3.23
N GLN A 126 7.12 -7.49 -4.40
CA GLN A 126 8.30 -8.10 -5.02
C GLN A 126 9.33 -7.06 -5.46
N ARG A 127 8.89 -5.91 -5.96
CA ARG A 127 9.79 -4.78 -6.29
C ARG A 127 10.39 -4.12 -5.06
N SER A 128 9.65 -4.09 -3.94
CA SER A 128 10.07 -3.40 -2.71
C SER A 128 10.90 -4.28 -1.80
N ASN A 129 10.54 -5.56 -1.67
CA ASN A 129 11.11 -6.48 -0.68
C ASN A 129 11.93 -7.61 -1.32
N GLY A 130 11.95 -7.71 -2.67
CA GLY A 130 12.68 -8.73 -3.42
C GLY A 130 11.80 -9.88 -3.93
N ARG A 131 12.38 -10.68 -4.85
CA ARG A 131 11.71 -11.86 -5.41
C ARG A 131 11.37 -12.84 -4.29
N GLY A 132 10.15 -13.38 -4.32
CA GLY A 132 9.63 -14.31 -3.31
C GLY A 132 8.72 -13.65 -2.27
N SER A 133 8.71 -12.31 -2.18
CA SER A 133 7.72 -11.60 -1.35
C SER A 133 6.36 -11.63 -2.04
N ASN A 134 5.33 -12.07 -1.30
CA ASN A 134 3.95 -12.14 -1.80
C ASN A 134 2.99 -11.50 -0.80
N VAL A 135 1.81 -11.13 -1.29
CA VAL A 135 0.67 -10.83 -0.44
C VAL A 135 -0.30 -12.01 -0.44
N TYR A 136 -1.07 -12.14 0.61
CA TYR A 136 -2.01 -13.22 0.86
C TYR A 136 -3.41 -12.65 1.06
N ILE A 137 -4.40 -13.25 0.41
CA ILE A 137 -5.77 -12.76 0.41
C ILE A 137 -6.44 -13.11 1.73
N VAL A 138 -6.98 -12.12 2.40
CA VAL A 138 -7.75 -12.28 3.64
C VAL A 138 -9.25 -12.28 3.35
N HIS A 139 -9.71 -11.31 2.57
CA HIS A 139 -11.09 -11.17 2.11
C HIS A 139 -11.14 -10.55 0.71
N ARG A 140 -12.33 -10.41 0.15
CA ARG A 140 -12.52 -9.84 -1.19
C ARG A 140 -13.66 -8.81 -1.19
N LEU A 141 -13.59 -7.90 -2.15
CA LEU A 141 -14.69 -7.06 -2.64
C LEU A 141 -15.00 -7.45 -4.08
N ASP A 142 -16.22 -7.29 -4.50
CA ASP A 142 -16.60 -7.52 -5.89
C ASP A 142 -16.01 -6.48 -6.82
N ARG A 143 -16.04 -6.73 -8.16
CA ARG A 143 -15.50 -5.83 -9.17
C ARG A 143 -16.02 -4.41 -8.99
N ASP A 144 -17.33 -4.28 -8.86
CA ASP A 144 -18.01 -2.99 -8.85
C ASP A 144 -18.18 -2.40 -7.45
N THR A 145 -17.67 -3.08 -6.42
CA THR A 145 -17.59 -2.56 -5.06
C THR A 145 -16.24 -1.88 -4.86
N SER A 146 -16.26 -0.58 -4.54
CA SER A 146 -15.07 0.16 -4.09
C SER A 146 -14.97 0.11 -2.56
N GLY A 147 -13.80 0.39 -2.02
CA GLY A 147 -13.57 0.50 -0.58
C GLY A 147 -12.32 -0.20 -0.09
N LEU A 148 -12.24 -0.36 1.23
CA LEU A 148 -11.05 -0.88 1.90
C LEU A 148 -10.96 -2.39 1.78
N MET A 149 -9.77 -2.84 1.39
CA MET A 149 -9.37 -4.25 1.39
C MET A 149 -8.06 -4.43 2.14
N MET A 150 -7.95 -5.59 2.81
CA MET A 150 -6.75 -5.98 3.55
C MET A 150 -6.12 -7.22 2.92
N PHE A 151 -4.79 -7.21 2.84
CA PHE A 151 -3.97 -8.37 2.49
C PHE A 151 -2.94 -8.61 3.59
N ALA A 152 -2.65 -9.87 3.87
CA ALA A 152 -1.54 -10.24 4.72
C ALA A 152 -0.23 -10.28 3.91
N LYS A 153 0.92 -10.15 4.59
CA LYS A 153 2.26 -10.23 3.97
C LYS A 153 2.95 -11.57 4.22
N ASP A 154 2.33 -12.44 5.02
CA ASP A 154 2.76 -13.80 5.29
C ASP A 154 1.55 -14.72 5.56
N GLU A 155 1.76 -16.03 5.43
CA GLU A 155 0.71 -17.03 5.60
C GLU A 155 0.19 -17.13 7.03
N LYS A 156 1.04 -16.95 8.03
CA LYS A 156 0.65 -17.01 9.43
C LYS A 156 -0.34 -15.88 9.75
N THR A 157 -0.01 -14.67 9.33
CA THR A 157 -0.89 -13.51 9.47
C THR A 157 -2.20 -13.73 8.72
N GLN A 158 -2.15 -14.29 7.49
CA GLN A 158 -3.36 -14.61 6.72
C GLN A 158 -4.28 -15.56 7.48
N ARG A 159 -3.74 -16.68 7.99
CA ARG A 159 -4.52 -17.67 8.75
C ARG A 159 -5.13 -17.03 9.99
N THR A 160 -4.34 -16.33 10.80
CA THR A 160 -4.83 -15.64 12.00
C THR A 160 -6.00 -14.70 11.68
N LEU A 161 -5.88 -13.89 10.62
CA LEU A 161 -6.93 -12.95 10.23
C LEU A 161 -8.18 -13.65 9.69
N ARG A 162 -8.04 -14.74 8.93
CA ARG A 162 -9.18 -15.49 8.39
C ARG A 162 -9.92 -16.28 9.45
N ASP A 163 -9.17 -16.98 10.30
CA ASP A 163 -9.73 -17.86 11.33
C ASP A 163 -10.49 -17.05 12.40
N ASN A 164 -10.02 -15.84 12.69
CA ASN A 164 -10.62 -14.96 13.68
C ASN A 164 -11.33 -13.74 13.05
N TRP A 165 -11.75 -13.84 11.78
CA TRP A 165 -12.31 -12.70 11.03
C TRP A 165 -13.48 -12.01 11.74
N HIS A 166 -14.41 -12.80 12.26
CA HIS A 166 -15.60 -12.30 12.94
C HIS A 166 -15.30 -11.63 14.28
N GLU A 167 -14.20 -11.99 14.93
CA GLU A 167 -13.78 -11.41 16.21
C GLU A 167 -12.94 -10.14 16.00
N ILE A 168 -12.07 -10.14 14.97
CA ILE A 168 -11.13 -9.04 14.68
C ILE A 168 -11.86 -7.89 13.98
N VAL A 169 -12.77 -8.18 13.04
CA VAL A 169 -13.51 -7.19 12.27
C VAL A 169 -14.83 -6.88 12.94
N THR A 170 -14.82 -5.92 13.84
CA THR A 170 -15.97 -5.52 14.65
C THR A 170 -17.01 -4.69 13.89
N ASP A 171 -16.65 -4.12 12.74
CA ASP A 171 -17.56 -3.27 11.96
C ASP A 171 -17.29 -3.41 10.46
N ARG A 172 -18.36 -3.67 9.68
CA ARG A 172 -18.34 -3.79 8.22
C ARG A 172 -19.47 -2.96 7.65
N ARG A 173 -19.14 -1.73 7.23
CA ARG A 173 -20.12 -0.79 6.68
C ARG A 173 -19.98 -0.63 5.19
N TYR A 174 -21.12 -0.59 4.52
CA TYR A 174 -21.23 -0.33 3.10
C TYR A 174 -22.26 0.77 2.84
N VAL A 175 -22.02 1.55 1.81
CA VAL A 175 -22.97 2.52 1.28
C VAL A 175 -23.35 2.08 -0.12
N ALA A 176 -24.64 2.01 -0.40
CA ALA A 176 -25.16 1.65 -1.71
C ALA A 176 -26.24 2.66 -2.14
N VAL A 177 -26.26 2.96 -3.42
CA VAL A 177 -27.36 3.71 -4.06
C VAL A 177 -28.33 2.68 -4.63
N VAL A 178 -29.59 2.79 -4.25
CA VAL A 178 -30.65 1.88 -4.71
C VAL A 178 -31.70 2.66 -5.49
N ALA A 179 -32.43 1.96 -6.36
CA ALA A 179 -33.56 2.54 -7.09
C ALA A 179 -34.81 2.55 -6.21
N GLY A 180 -35.66 3.59 -6.38
CA GLY A 180 -36.90 3.74 -5.64
C GLY A 180 -36.73 4.38 -4.25
N GLU A 181 -37.76 4.28 -3.44
CA GLU A 181 -37.80 4.81 -2.08
C GLU A 181 -37.82 3.66 -1.07
N MET A 182 -37.06 3.82 0.00
CA MET A 182 -37.07 2.89 1.10
C MET A 182 -38.27 3.16 2.03
N GLU A 183 -39.13 2.19 2.22
CA GLU A 183 -40.31 2.34 3.11
C GLU A 183 -39.92 2.58 4.58
N LYS A 184 -38.75 2.07 4.99
CA LYS A 184 -38.26 2.18 6.38
C LYS A 184 -36.82 2.71 6.36
N ASN A 185 -36.52 3.58 7.30
CA ASN A 185 -35.17 4.14 7.49
C ASN A 185 -34.14 3.15 8.04
N ALA A 186 -34.60 2.03 8.60
CA ALA A 186 -33.75 0.97 9.15
C ALA A 186 -34.49 -0.37 9.16
N GLY A 187 -33.74 -1.43 9.04
CA GLY A 187 -34.28 -2.79 9.03
C GLY A 187 -33.19 -3.85 9.02
N CYS A 188 -33.59 -5.11 9.05
CA CYS A 188 -32.72 -6.27 8.90
C CYS A 188 -33.25 -7.12 7.75
N ILE A 189 -32.37 -7.52 6.85
CA ILE A 189 -32.67 -8.47 5.77
C ILE A 189 -31.92 -9.75 6.08
N ILE A 190 -32.67 -10.85 6.20
CA ILE A 190 -32.11 -12.19 6.41
C ILE A 190 -32.41 -13.00 5.16
N SER A 191 -31.40 -13.63 4.59
CA SER A 191 -31.55 -14.51 3.45
C SER A 191 -30.57 -15.67 3.53
N TRP A 192 -30.94 -16.78 2.88
CA TRP A 192 -30.08 -17.96 2.75
C TRP A 192 -29.40 -17.93 1.39
N LEU A 193 -28.09 -18.19 1.37
CA LEU A 193 -27.31 -18.25 0.14
C LEU A 193 -26.94 -19.71 -0.13
N THR A 194 -27.13 -20.16 -1.38
CA THR A 194 -26.65 -21.47 -1.82
C THR A 194 -25.37 -21.34 -2.63
N ASP A 195 -24.36 -22.14 -2.29
CA ASP A 195 -23.06 -22.20 -2.98
C ASP A 195 -22.83 -23.51 -3.76
N ARG A 196 -23.88 -24.35 -3.87
CA ARG A 196 -23.80 -25.67 -4.50
C ARG A 196 -23.82 -25.64 -6.03
N THR A 197 -23.98 -24.48 -6.64
CA THR A 197 -24.07 -24.28 -8.09
C THR A 197 -23.10 -23.22 -8.57
N LEU A 198 -22.90 -23.13 -9.91
CA LEU A 198 -22.10 -22.07 -10.54
C LEU A 198 -22.61 -20.65 -10.22
N TYR A 199 -23.86 -20.54 -9.80
CA TYR A 199 -24.49 -19.28 -9.41
C TYR A 199 -24.94 -19.36 -7.96
N VAL A 200 -24.76 -18.26 -7.23
CA VAL A 200 -25.26 -18.10 -5.88
C VAL A 200 -26.70 -17.60 -5.95
N TYR A 201 -27.63 -18.38 -5.39
CA TYR A 201 -29.03 -17.98 -5.28
C TYR A 201 -29.33 -17.54 -3.86
N SER A 202 -30.11 -16.47 -3.73
CA SER A 202 -30.64 -16.01 -2.45
C SER A 202 -32.09 -16.44 -2.31
N SER A 203 -32.42 -17.00 -1.15
CA SER A 203 -33.77 -17.40 -0.81
C SER A 203 -34.15 -16.83 0.56
N PRO A 204 -35.38 -16.38 0.78
CA PRO A 204 -35.86 -15.97 2.09
C PRO A 204 -36.07 -17.13 3.07
N THR A 205 -36.09 -18.35 2.57
CA THR A 205 -36.27 -19.61 3.35
C THR A 205 -35.33 -20.69 2.86
#